data_b52d7272ff457e6e9477900157a94bee
#
_entry.id   b52d7272ff457e6e9477900157a94bee
#
_cell.length_a   1.000
_cell.length_b   1.000
_cell.length_c   1.000
_cell.angle_alpha   90.00
_cell.angle_beta   90.00
_cell.angle_gamma   90.00
#
_symmetry.space_group_name_H-M   'P 1'
#
loop_
_entity.id
_entity.type
_entity.pdbx_description
1 polymer ?
#
loop_
_entity_poly.entity_id
_entity_poly.type
_entity_poly.pdbx_seq_one_letter_code
_entity_poly.pdbx_strand_id
1 'polypeptide(L)'
;MKKRARNIIVGMGIGGAAVIGVQKILSKNLVNLALDREAPKNIEASKKRAAGSDKHLKVLRDVQELSDNLENSGCEVVNIPAIDGINLVGHYYHCEHAKRVIIAMHSWRSSWSRDFGCVADFWHRNDCSVLYAEQRGQNASEGEYMGFGIMERYDCLEWANYVHERTGGSLPVYLAGVSMGATTVLMAAGHPLPASVRGIIADCGFTSPKAIWKHVVQGNLHIPYGFVGSSLDKAYHRIADAESDYSCESALKDCRVPILFIHGTDDRFVPIEMTYDNYKACASPKRLFVVPGAEHGMSYFEDKEGYEKAVKQFWADYDAAAPMESES
;
A
#
# COMPACT_ATOMS: atom_id res chain seq x y z
N MET A 1 -39.80 -43.08 18.00
CA MET A 1 -38.39 -42.69 17.78
C MET A 1 -38.14 -42.10 16.39
N LYS A 2 -38.67 -42.62 15.28
CA LYS A 2 -38.41 -42.14 13.91
C LYS A 2 -38.84 -40.68 13.59
N LYS A 3 -39.93 -40.16 14.17
CA LYS A 3 -40.40 -38.79 13.96
C LYS A 3 -39.50 -37.71 14.65
N ARG A 4 -38.97 -38.00 15.87
CA ARG A 4 -38.06 -37.06 16.58
C ARG A 4 -36.72 -36.93 15.88
N ALA A 5 -36.13 -38.03 15.40
CA ALA A 5 -34.87 -37.99 14.66
C ALA A 5 -35.02 -37.20 13.34
N ARG A 6 -36.15 -37.33 12.62
CA ARG A 6 -36.41 -36.59 11.37
C ARG A 6 -36.54 -35.08 11.60
N ASN A 7 -37.19 -34.67 12.70
CA ASN A 7 -37.30 -33.23 13.03
C ASN A 7 -35.99 -32.61 13.50
N ILE A 8 -35.11 -33.38 14.15
CA ILE A 8 -33.76 -32.93 14.52
C ILE A 8 -32.90 -32.75 13.26
N ILE A 9 -32.95 -33.70 12.30
CA ILE A 9 -32.19 -33.61 11.03
C ILE A 9 -32.68 -32.45 10.16
N VAL A 10 -34.01 -32.21 10.12
CA VAL A 10 -34.58 -31.06 9.39
C VAL A 10 -34.22 -29.73 10.09
N GLY A 11 -34.25 -29.67 11.42
CA GLY A 11 -33.83 -28.49 12.18
C GLY A 11 -32.33 -28.16 12.02
N MET A 12 -31.46 -29.19 12.01
CA MET A 12 -30.04 -29.04 11.73
C MET A 12 -29.80 -28.61 10.28
N GLY A 13 -30.56 -29.11 9.31
CA GLY A 13 -30.46 -28.71 7.89
C GLY A 13 -30.85 -27.25 7.65
N ILE A 14 -31.91 -26.77 8.28
CA ILE A 14 -32.37 -25.37 8.18
C ILE A 14 -31.38 -24.45 8.89
N GLY A 15 -30.87 -24.79 10.06
CA GLY A 15 -29.86 -24.05 10.78
C GLY A 15 -28.54 -23.99 9.97
N GLY A 16 -28.11 -25.11 9.39
CA GLY A 16 -26.95 -25.18 8.54
C GLY A 16 -27.06 -24.32 7.27
N ALA A 17 -28.21 -24.36 6.60
CA ALA A 17 -28.47 -23.55 5.41
C ALA A 17 -28.48 -22.04 5.72
N ALA A 18 -29.05 -21.64 6.86
CA ALA A 18 -29.03 -20.25 7.31
C ALA A 18 -27.61 -19.78 7.63
N VAL A 19 -26.80 -20.58 8.31
CA VAL A 19 -25.38 -20.26 8.59
C VAL A 19 -24.58 -20.13 7.31
N ILE A 20 -24.74 -21.03 6.36
CA ILE A 20 -24.07 -20.96 5.05
C ILE A 20 -24.52 -19.71 4.27
N GLY A 21 -25.81 -19.35 4.33
CA GLY A 21 -26.32 -18.12 3.71
C GLY A 21 -25.68 -16.87 4.29
N VAL A 22 -25.62 -16.75 5.60
CA VAL A 22 -24.96 -15.64 6.30
C VAL A 22 -23.46 -15.58 5.95
N GLN A 23 -22.78 -16.72 5.98
CA GLN A 23 -21.37 -16.80 5.60
C GLN A 23 -21.12 -16.29 4.18
N LYS A 24 -21.91 -16.71 3.20
CA LYS A 24 -21.77 -16.28 1.80
C LYS A 24 -21.98 -14.77 1.64
N ILE A 25 -23.02 -14.21 2.29
CA ILE A 25 -23.29 -12.77 2.24
C ILE A 25 -22.15 -11.98 2.89
N LEU A 26 -21.71 -12.38 4.07
CA LEU A 26 -20.62 -11.73 4.79
C LEU A 26 -19.31 -11.81 3.98
N SER A 27 -18.96 -12.99 3.46
CA SER A 27 -17.77 -13.16 2.64
C SER A 27 -17.81 -12.31 1.37
N LYS A 28 -18.96 -12.26 0.68
CA LYS A 28 -19.12 -11.40 -0.50
C LYS A 28 -18.91 -9.92 -0.16
N ASN A 29 -19.51 -9.46 0.93
CA ASN A 29 -19.37 -8.06 1.36
C ASN A 29 -17.92 -7.72 1.74
N LEU A 30 -17.20 -8.63 2.40
CA LEU A 30 -15.79 -8.44 2.75
C LEU A 30 -14.89 -8.45 1.50
N VAL A 31 -15.16 -9.34 0.53
CA VAL A 31 -14.46 -9.36 -0.76
C VAL A 31 -14.66 -8.04 -1.51
N ASN A 32 -15.91 -7.61 -1.66
CA ASN A 32 -16.21 -6.36 -2.35
C ASN A 32 -15.57 -5.16 -1.62
N LEU A 33 -15.63 -5.17 -0.29
CA LEU A 33 -14.97 -4.13 0.51
C LEU A 33 -13.46 -4.09 0.28
N ALA A 34 -12.81 -5.24 0.26
CA ALA A 34 -11.36 -5.31 0.15
C ALA A 34 -10.89 -5.00 -1.27
N LEU A 35 -11.51 -5.58 -2.30
CA LEU A 35 -10.96 -5.68 -3.65
C LEU A 35 -11.64 -4.81 -4.69
N ASP A 36 -12.98 -4.63 -4.63
CA ASP A 36 -13.70 -3.91 -5.68
C ASP A 36 -13.34 -2.42 -5.71
N ARG A 37 -13.23 -1.84 -6.91
CA ARG A 37 -13.04 -0.41 -7.12
C ARG A 37 -14.12 0.41 -6.38
N GLU A 38 -15.37 0.03 -6.54
CA GLU A 38 -16.48 0.72 -5.87
C GLU A 38 -16.59 0.31 -4.40
N ALA A 39 -16.46 1.30 -3.52
CA ALA A 39 -16.68 1.07 -2.09
C ALA A 39 -18.17 0.80 -1.82
N PRO A 40 -18.52 -0.22 -1.03
CA PRO A 40 -19.89 -0.37 -0.57
C PRO A 40 -20.38 0.90 0.14
N LYS A 41 -21.59 1.38 -0.21
CA LYS A 41 -22.18 2.65 0.27
C LYS A 41 -22.16 2.86 1.79
N ASN A 42 -22.00 1.79 2.56
CA ASN A 42 -22.02 1.83 4.03
C ASN A 42 -20.67 2.24 4.67
N ILE A 43 -19.56 2.27 3.89
CA ILE A 43 -18.24 2.63 4.43
C ILE A 43 -18.14 4.11 4.74
N GLU A 44 -18.64 4.97 3.87
CA GLU A 44 -18.66 6.42 4.07
C GLU A 44 -19.40 6.80 5.37
N ALA A 45 -20.51 6.11 5.64
CA ALA A 45 -21.27 6.30 6.87
C ALA A 45 -20.50 5.80 8.12
N SER A 46 -19.68 4.75 7.99
CA SER A 46 -18.83 4.24 9.07
C SER A 46 -17.65 5.16 9.37
N LYS A 47 -17.00 5.71 8.34
CA LYS A 47 -15.92 6.71 8.48
C LYS A 47 -16.41 7.96 9.23
N LYS A 48 -17.62 8.47 8.88
CA LYS A 48 -18.23 9.62 9.57
C LYS A 48 -18.57 9.34 11.04
N ARG A 49 -18.91 8.11 11.40
CA ARG A 49 -19.21 7.72 12.80
C ARG A 49 -17.96 7.49 13.65
N ALA A 50 -16.84 7.10 13.03
CA ALA A 50 -15.56 6.90 13.71
C ALA A 50 -14.84 8.22 14.07
N ALA A 51 -15.22 9.34 13.45
CA ALA A 51 -14.62 10.67 13.65
C ALA A 51 -15.09 11.32 14.98
N GLY A 52 -14.81 10.69 16.12
CA GLY A 52 -15.44 11.05 17.39
C GLY A 52 -14.65 11.90 18.39
N SER A 53 -13.38 12.27 18.14
CA SER A 53 -12.60 13.13 19.05
C SER A 53 -12.14 14.42 18.37
N ASP A 54 -12.03 15.52 19.13
CA ASP A 54 -11.54 16.81 18.62
C ASP A 54 -10.12 16.71 18.05
N LYS A 55 -9.26 15.87 18.64
CA LYS A 55 -7.90 15.59 18.12
C LYS A 55 -7.99 14.95 16.73
N HIS A 56 -8.85 13.96 16.56
CA HIS A 56 -9.03 13.27 15.28
C HIS A 56 -9.63 14.19 14.21
N LEU A 57 -10.60 15.02 14.55
CA LEU A 57 -11.18 16.02 13.65
C LEU A 57 -10.16 17.09 13.21
N LYS A 58 -9.21 17.46 14.10
CA LYS A 58 -8.12 18.37 13.74
C LYS A 58 -7.20 17.71 12.70
N VAL A 59 -6.75 16.48 12.96
CA VAL A 59 -5.89 15.74 12.02
C VAL A 59 -6.56 15.59 10.66
N LEU A 60 -7.86 15.28 10.62
CA LEU A 60 -8.59 15.17 9.35
C LEU A 60 -8.65 16.50 8.58
N ARG A 61 -8.77 17.65 9.28
CA ARG A 61 -8.73 18.97 8.64
C ARG A 61 -7.33 19.27 8.10
N ASP A 62 -6.30 19.04 8.91
CA ASP A 62 -4.91 19.26 8.51
C ASP A 62 -4.55 18.42 7.28
N VAL A 63 -4.96 17.14 7.25
CA VAL A 63 -4.80 16.25 6.09
C VAL A 63 -5.54 16.78 4.86
N GLN A 64 -6.76 17.28 5.00
CA GLN A 64 -7.52 17.83 3.88
C GLN A 64 -6.87 19.08 3.31
N GLU A 65 -6.44 20.02 4.15
CA GLU A 65 -5.74 21.23 3.73
C GLU A 65 -4.43 20.90 2.99
N LEU A 66 -3.64 19.97 3.51
CA LEU A 66 -2.39 19.51 2.89
C LEU A 66 -2.64 18.79 1.56
N SER A 67 -3.72 18.01 1.47
CA SER A 67 -4.16 17.38 0.24
C SER A 67 -4.54 18.42 -0.83
N ASP A 68 -5.36 19.41 -0.46
CA ASP A 68 -5.78 20.49 -1.36
C ASP A 68 -4.57 21.32 -1.83
N ASN A 69 -3.61 21.58 -0.96
CA ASN A 69 -2.38 22.28 -1.32
C ASN A 69 -1.55 21.49 -2.33
N LEU A 70 -1.43 20.18 -2.15
CA LEU A 70 -0.71 19.33 -3.11
C LEU A 70 -1.42 19.24 -4.45
N GLU A 71 -2.75 19.10 -4.47
CA GLU A 71 -3.54 19.11 -5.72
C GLU A 71 -3.36 20.40 -6.52
N ASN A 72 -3.21 21.53 -5.82
CA ASN A 72 -3.00 22.84 -6.42
C ASN A 72 -1.52 23.16 -6.69
N SER A 73 -0.58 22.24 -6.50
CA SER A 73 0.86 22.48 -6.69
C SER A 73 1.33 22.54 -8.15
N GLY A 74 0.41 22.37 -9.10
CA GLY A 74 0.73 22.45 -10.54
C GLY A 74 1.37 21.19 -11.12
N CYS A 75 1.04 20.01 -10.59
CA CYS A 75 1.49 18.74 -11.15
C CYS A 75 0.98 18.53 -12.59
N GLU A 76 1.84 18.03 -13.46
CA GLU A 76 1.48 17.54 -14.79
C GLU A 76 0.77 16.19 -14.66
N VAL A 77 -0.39 16.04 -15.28
CA VAL A 77 -1.07 14.74 -15.36
C VAL A 77 -0.42 13.91 -16.45
N VAL A 78 0.07 12.73 -16.09
CA VAL A 78 0.73 11.77 -16.98
C VAL A 78 -0.02 10.46 -17.02
N ASN A 79 0.03 9.78 -18.16
CA ASN A 79 -0.67 8.52 -18.37
C ASN A 79 0.29 7.51 -19.00
N ILE A 80 0.26 6.27 -18.51
CA ILE A 80 1.00 5.15 -19.09
C ILE A 80 0.11 3.91 -19.17
N PRO A 81 0.34 3.02 -20.13
CA PRO A 81 -0.30 1.70 -20.12
C PRO A 81 0.35 0.81 -19.06
N ALA A 82 -0.46 0.06 -18.32
CA ALA A 82 0.03 -1.06 -17.52
C ALA A 82 0.33 -2.27 -18.40
N ILE A 83 0.97 -3.30 -17.85
CA ILE A 83 1.33 -4.52 -18.57
C ILE A 83 0.10 -5.26 -19.16
N ASP A 84 -1.06 -5.10 -18.56
CA ASP A 84 -2.34 -5.66 -19.00
C ASP A 84 -3.18 -4.68 -19.84
N GLY A 85 -2.62 -3.53 -20.20
CA GLY A 85 -3.18 -2.55 -21.13
C GLY A 85 -4.14 -1.56 -20.52
N ILE A 86 -4.43 -1.61 -19.21
CA ILE A 86 -5.23 -0.55 -18.56
C ILE A 86 -4.43 0.76 -18.49
N ASN A 87 -5.14 1.89 -18.49
CA ASN A 87 -4.52 3.20 -18.35
C ASN A 87 -4.25 3.53 -16.88
N LEU A 88 -3.00 3.84 -16.56
CA LEU A 88 -2.57 4.33 -15.26
C LEU A 88 -2.37 5.83 -15.31
N VAL A 89 -2.81 6.53 -14.27
CA VAL A 89 -2.69 7.98 -14.12
C VAL A 89 -1.67 8.32 -13.04
N GLY A 90 -0.87 9.33 -13.28
CA GLY A 90 0.06 9.88 -12.30
C GLY A 90 0.12 11.40 -12.38
N HIS A 91 0.59 12.02 -11.32
CA HIS A 91 0.72 13.46 -11.16
C HIS A 91 2.19 13.79 -10.96
N TYR A 92 2.83 14.38 -11.99
CA TYR A 92 4.26 14.65 -11.98
C TYR A 92 4.54 16.07 -11.53
N TYR A 93 5.12 16.23 -10.34
CA TYR A 93 5.68 17.50 -9.87
C TYR A 93 7.09 17.66 -10.42
N HIS A 94 7.30 18.69 -11.22
CA HIS A 94 8.60 19.00 -11.81
C HIS A 94 9.40 19.98 -10.93
N CYS A 95 10.59 19.57 -10.50
CA CYS A 95 11.58 20.45 -9.88
C CYS A 95 12.68 20.76 -10.90
N GLU A 96 12.89 22.06 -11.20
CA GLU A 96 13.85 22.49 -12.24
C GLU A 96 15.29 22.03 -11.95
N HIS A 97 15.67 22.00 -10.67
CA HIS A 97 17.01 21.60 -10.24
C HIS A 97 16.97 20.29 -9.44
N ALA A 98 16.15 19.34 -9.90
CA ALA A 98 15.97 18.08 -9.20
C ALA A 98 17.29 17.34 -8.99
N LYS A 99 17.54 16.92 -7.75
CA LYS A 99 18.64 16.03 -7.37
C LYS A 99 18.23 14.56 -7.43
N ARG A 100 16.92 14.28 -7.35
CA ARG A 100 16.34 12.94 -7.38
C ARG A 100 14.89 12.97 -7.81
N VAL A 101 14.34 11.79 -8.11
CA VAL A 101 12.92 11.62 -8.36
C VAL A 101 12.35 10.64 -7.32
N ILE A 102 11.19 10.97 -6.75
CA ILE A 102 10.41 10.07 -5.90
C ILE A 102 9.24 9.54 -6.72
N ILE A 103 9.01 8.23 -6.70
CA ILE A 103 7.78 7.61 -7.21
C ILE A 103 6.97 7.21 -5.98
N ALA A 104 5.81 7.84 -5.79
CA ALA A 104 5.01 7.74 -4.58
C ALA A 104 3.73 6.93 -4.82
N MET A 105 3.61 5.77 -4.16
CA MET A 105 2.48 4.83 -4.26
C MET A 105 1.58 4.96 -3.03
N HIS A 106 0.32 5.42 -3.22
CA HIS A 106 -0.60 5.69 -2.13
C HIS A 106 -1.23 4.42 -1.51
N SER A 107 -1.94 4.57 -0.41
CA SER A 107 -2.56 3.49 0.33
C SER A 107 -3.91 3.02 -0.26
N TRP A 108 -4.44 1.95 0.31
CA TRP A 108 -5.75 1.38 -0.03
C TRP A 108 -6.89 2.37 0.18
N ARG A 109 -7.73 2.57 -0.83
CA ARG A 109 -8.88 3.48 -0.83
C ARG A 109 -8.54 4.89 -0.37
N SER A 110 -7.38 5.38 -0.81
CA SER A 110 -6.91 6.73 -0.59
C SER A 110 -6.63 7.44 -1.92
N SER A 111 -5.95 8.55 -1.89
CA SER A 111 -5.45 9.28 -3.05
C SER A 111 -4.01 9.70 -2.86
N TRP A 112 -3.35 10.02 -3.96
CA TRP A 112 -1.99 10.54 -3.97
C TRP A 112 -1.85 11.81 -3.11
N SER A 113 -2.78 12.75 -3.25
CA SER A 113 -2.76 14.01 -2.52
C SER A 113 -3.02 13.84 -1.03
N ARG A 114 -3.95 12.94 -0.67
CA ARG A 114 -4.31 12.68 0.72
C ARG A 114 -3.16 12.03 1.52
N ASP A 115 -2.48 11.06 0.93
CA ASP A 115 -1.42 10.32 1.64
C ASP A 115 -0.10 11.08 1.64
N PHE A 116 0.19 11.83 0.58
CA PHE A 116 1.48 12.49 0.43
C PHE A 116 1.45 14.01 0.67
N GLY A 117 0.29 14.62 0.85
CA GLY A 117 0.20 16.05 1.14
C GLY A 117 1.03 16.48 2.33
N CYS A 118 1.10 15.64 3.38
CA CYS A 118 1.88 15.95 4.58
C CYS A 118 3.40 15.99 4.32
N VAL A 119 3.92 15.14 3.44
CA VAL A 119 5.36 15.01 3.18
C VAL A 119 5.81 15.74 1.90
N ALA A 120 4.87 16.17 1.05
CA ALA A 120 5.16 16.78 -0.24
C ALA A 120 6.06 18.02 -0.12
N ASP A 121 5.76 18.93 0.81
CA ASP A 121 6.59 20.12 1.05
C ASP A 121 8.04 19.73 1.42
N PHE A 122 8.23 18.68 2.20
CA PHE A 122 9.57 18.19 2.52
C PHE A 122 10.31 17.70 1.26
N TRP A 123 9.66 16.94 0.38
CA TRP A 123 10.27 16.50 -0.85
C TRP A 123 10.58 17.65 -1.80
N HIS A 124 9.61 18.56 -2.02
CA HIS A 124 9.76 19.68 -2.93
C HIS A 124 10.91 20.63 -2.53
N ARG A 125 11.02 21.01 -1.25
CA ARG A 125 12.10 21.87 -0.77
C ARG A 125 13.47 21.19 -0.63
N ASN A 126 13.55 19.87 -0.86
CA ASN A 126 14.80 19.12 -0.92
C ASN A 126 15.17 18.68 -2.35
N ASP A 127 14.76 19.46 -3.33
CA ASP A 127 15.09 19.30 -4.74
C ASP A 127 14.66 17.94 -5.30
N CYS A 128 13.45 17.47 -4.97
CA CYS A 128 12.86 16.27 -5.53
C CYS A 128 11.83 16.63 -6.61
N SER A 129 11.96 16.07 -7.81
CA SER A 129 10.79 15.84 -8.65
C SER A 129 10.00 14.67 -8.07
N VAL A 130 8.69 14.66 -8.20
CA VAL A 130 7.86 13.60 -7.61
C VAL A 130 6.81 13.15 -8.61
N LEU A 131 6.75 11.84 -8.84
CA LEU A 131 5.63 11.19 -9.50
C LEU A 131 4.70 10.61 -8.44
N TYR A 132 3.56 11.21 -8.24
CA TYR A 132 2.49 10.70 -7.41
C TYR A 132 1.61 9.79 -8.26
N ALA A 133 1.77 8.48 -8.13
CA ALA A 133 1.03 7.50 -8.92
C ALA A 133 -0.34 7.20 -8.28
N GLU A 134 -1.39 7.19 -9.09
CA GLU A 134 -2.67 6.62 -8.71
C GLU A 134 -2.67 5.13 -8.97
N GLN A 135 -2.85 4.31 -7.94
CA GLN A 135 -2.81 2.87 -8.09
C GLN A 135 -4.05 2.34 -8.84
N ARG A 136 -3.88 1.24 -9.58
CA ARG A 136 -4.98 0.59 -10.33
C ARG A 136 -6.23 0.38 -9.49
N GLY A 137 -7.39 0.45 -10.11
CA GLY A 137 -8.68 0.28 -9.44
C GLY A 137 -9.03 1.40 -8.47
N GLN A 138 -8.31 2.54 -8.48
CA GLN A 138 -8.53 3.68 -7.60
C GLN A 138 -8.39 4.99 -8.36
N ASN A 139 -9.12 6.00 -7.90
CA ASN A 139 -9.09 7.38 -8.43
C ASN A 139 -9.30 7.41 -9.96
N ALA A 140 -8.40 8.03 -10.74
CA ALA A 140 -8.49 8.14 -12.18
C ALA A 140 -7.79 6.98 -12.93
N SER A 141 -6.94 6.18 -12.28
CA SER A 141 -6.39 4.97 -12.89
C SER A 141 -7.47 3.93 -13.15
N GLU A 142 -7.40 3.25 -14.30
CA GLU A 142 -8.34 2.20 -14.65
C GLU A 142 -8.15 0.93 -13.79
N GLY A 143 -8.99 -0.05 -14.01
CA GLY A 143 -9.05 -1.32 -13.28
C GLY A 143 -10.28 -1.44 -12.41
N GLU A 144 -10.79 -2.65 -12.27
CA GLU A 144 -12.00 -2.96 -11.50
C GLU A 144 -11.68 -3.35 -10.05
N TYR A 145 -10.43 -3.73 -9.79
CA TYR A 145 -10.00 -4.31 -8.51
C TYR A 145 -8.67 -3.73 -8.02
N MET A 146 -8.51 -3.74 -6.71
CA MET A 146 -7.26 -3.49 -6.01
C MET A 146 -6.58 -4.81 -5.67
N GLY A 147 -5.33 -5.01 -6.06
CA GLY A 147 -4.59 -6.26 -5.92
C GLY A 147 -3.73 -6.36 -4.65
N PHE A 148 -3.81 -5.39 -3.74
CA PHE A 148 -3.03 -5.37 -2.48
C PHE A 148 -1.51 -5.56 -2.69
N GLY A 149 -0.97 -4.95 -3.73
CA GLY A 149 0.44 -5.00 -4.09
C GLY A 149 0.79 -6.04 -5.15
N ILE A 150 -0.03 -7.09 -5.38
CA ILE A 150 0.30 -8.15 -6.33
C ILE A 150 0.30 -7.65 -7.77
N MET A 151 -0.75 -7.00 -8.20
CA MET A 151 -0.80 -6.42 -9.55
C MET A 151 -0.12 -5.05 -9.59
N GLU A 152 -0.26 -4.28 -8.53
CA GLU A 152 0.31 -2.95 -8.40
C GLU A 152 1.84 -2.94 -8.45
N ARG A 153 2.53 -4.05 -8.09
CA ARG A 153 3.99 -4.13 -8.23
C ARG A 153 4.44 -3.99 -9.68
N TYR A 154 3.68 -4.51 -10.63
CA TYR A 154 3.97 -4.35 -12.06
C TYR A 154 3.73 -2.91 -12.51
N ASP A 155 2.67 -2.26 -12.02
CA ASP A 155 2.43 -0.84 -12.29
C ASP A 155 3.57 0.02 -11.74
N CYS A 156 4.10 -0.33 -10.57
CA CYS A 156 5.26 0.33 -9.97
C CYS A 156 6.51 0.18 -10.86
N LEU A 157 6.72 -0.98 -11.49
CA LEU A 157 7.80 -1.19 -12.45
C LEU A 157 7.60 -0.33 -13.71
N GLU A 158 6.39 -0.26 -14.27
CA GLU A 158 6.08 0.59 -15.42
C GLU A 158 6.32 2.07 -15.10
N TRP A 159 5.93 2.55 -13.91
CA TRP A 159 6.25 3.89 -13.45
C TRP A 159 7.75 4.12 -13.27
N ALA A 160 8.49 3.13 -12.78
CA ALA A 160 9.95 3.21 -12.65
C ALA A 160 10.63 3.30 -14.02
N ASN A 161 10.18 2.52 -15.01
CA ASN A 161 10.64 2.58 -16.40
C ASN A 161 10.33 3.95 -17.02
N TYR A 162 9.09 4.43 -16.88
CA TYR A 162 8.67 5.74 -17.37
C TYR A 162 9.56 6.88 -16.81
N VAL A 163 9.82 6.89 -15.50
CA VAL A 163 10.67 7.92 -14.88
C VAL A 163 12.12 7.77 -15.35
N HIS A 164 12.64 6.55 -15.48
CA HIS A 164 13.97 6.29 -16.01
C HIS A 164 14.13 6.86 -17.43
N GLU A 165 13.20 6.59 -18.32
CA GLU A 165 13.18 7.10 -19.68
C GLU A 165 13.03 8.63 -19.72
N ARG A 166 12.09 9.18 -18.95
CA ARG A 166 11.83 10.62 -18.86
C ARG A 166 13.06 11.41 -18.42
N THR A 167 13.87 10.85 -17.53
CA THR A 167 15.10 11.50 -17.02
C THR A 167 16.36 11.07 -17.76
N GLY A 168 16.26 10.16 -18.73
CA GLY A 168 17.42 9.53 -19.38
C GLY A 168 18.32 8.79 -18.39
N GLY A 169 17.76 8.30 -17.27
CA GLY A 169 18.48 7.60 -16.21
C GLY A 169 19.47 8.47 -15.42
N SER A 170 19.46 9.79 -15.61
CA SER A 170 20.45 10.71 -15.06
C SER A 170 20.25 11.05 -13.58
N LEU A 171 19.04 10.84 -13.05
CA LEU A 171 18.69 11.13 -11.66
C LEU A 171 18.48 9.84 -10.86
N PRO A 172 18.93 9.79 -9.60
CA PRO A 172 18.54 8.73 -8.68
C PRO A 172 17.04 8.73 -8.44
N VAL A 173 16.42 7.55 -8.50
CA VAL A 173 14.99 7.33 -8.28
C VAL A 173 14.78 6.58 -6.97
N TYR A 174 13.82 7.02 -6.17
CA TYR A 174 13.38 6.32 -4.96
C TYR A 174 11.91 5.94 -5.08
N LEU A 175 11.61 4.68 -4.84
CA LEU A 175 10.24 4.21 -4.72
C LEU A 175 9.77 4.45 -3.28
N ALA A 176 8.71 5.23 -3.10
CA ALA A 176 8.13 5.51 -1.79
C ALA A 176 6.70 5.00 -1.73
N GLY A 177 6.29 4.47 -0.59
CA GLY A 177 4.91 4.02 -0.43
C GLY A 177 4.45 4.03 1.02
N VAL A 178 3.12 4.15 1.19
CA VAL A 178 2.45 4.10 2.50
C VAL A 178 1.46 2.93 2.49
N SER A 179 1.46 2.10 3.54
CA SER A 179 0.50 1.00 3.72
C SER A 179 0.49 0.03 2.51
N MET A 180 -0.63 -0.07 1.76
CA MET A 180 -0.68 -0.86 0.54
C MET A 180 0.37 -0.40 -0.49
N GLY A 181 0.62 0.90 -0.62
CA GLY A 181 1.67 1.44 -1.47
C GLY A 181 3.08 1.02 -1.02
N ALA A 182 3.32 0.94 0.30
CA ALA A 182 4.57 0.40 0.84
C ALA A 182 4.73 -1.08 0.49
N THR A 183 3.66 -1.87 0.60
CA THR A 183 3.65 -3.27 0.18
C THR A 183 3.91 -3.40 -1.33
N THR A 184 3.32 -2.52 -2.14
CA THR A 184 3.54 -2.45 -3.59
C THR A 184 5.02 -2.27 -3.93
N VAL A 185 5.69 -1.26 -3.35
CA VAL A 185 7.12 -1.01 -3.63
C VAL A 185 8.03 -2.11 -3.09
N LEU A 186 7.68 -2.73 -1.96
CA LEU A 186 8.39 -3.88 -1.41
C LEU A 186 8.25 -5.12 -2.31
N MET A 187 7.08 -5.37 -2.87
CA MET A 187 6.86 -6.47 -3.81
C MET A 187 7.53 -6.21 -5.15
N ALA A 188 7.57 -4.96 -5.63
CA ALA A 188 8.30 -4.58 -6.83
C ALA A 188 9.83 -4.82 -6.70
N ALA A 189 10.37 -4.75 -5.48
CA ALA A 189 11.79 -4.96 -5.20
C ALA A 189 12.31 -6.37 -5.53
N GLY A 190 11.42 -7.36 -5.67
CA GLY A 190 11.76 -8.71 -6.09
C GLY A 190 11.91 -8.88 -7.62
N HIS A 191 11.75 -7.80 -8.38
CA HIS A 191 11.89 -7.78 -9.84
C HIS A 191 13.10 -6.92 -10.26
N PRO A 192 13.59 -7.10 -11.50
CA PRO A 192 14.60 -6.20 -12.06
C PRO A 192 14.08 -4.76 -12.12
N LEU A 193 14.70 -3.86 -11.39
CA LEU A 193 14.40 -2.43 -11.39
C LEU A 193 15.36 -1.69 -12.33
N PRO A 194 14.93 -0.57 -12.95
CA PRO A 194 15.84 0.29 -13.71
C PRO A 194 17.06 0.72 -12.89
N ALA A 195 18.20 0.84 -13.53
CA ALA A 195 19.48 1.18 -12.87
C ALA A 195 19.46 2.54 -12.15
N SER A 196 18.52 3.43 -12.48
CA SER A 196 18.31 4.70 -11.77
C SER A 196 17.67 4.52 -10.40
N VAL A 197 17.00 3.39 -10.10
CA VAL A 197 16.38 3.15 -8.78
C VAL A 197 17.48 2.89 -7.76
N ARG A 198 17.57 3.77 -6.75
CA ARG A 198 18.62 3.77 -5.74
C ARG A 198 18.16 3.31 -4.36
N GLY A 199 16.85 3.26 -4.14
CA GLY A 199 16.33 2.83 -2.86
C GLY A 199 14.81 2.84 -2.78
N ILE A 200 14.33 2.27 -1.68
CA ILE A 200 12.89 2.15 -1.38
C ILE A 200 12.64 2.75 0.01
N ILE A 201 11.55 3.50 0.16
CA ILE A 201 11.07 4.05 1.42
C ILE A 201 9.67 3.46 1.65
N ALA A 202 9.55 2.55 2.60
CA ALA A 202 8.32 1.80 2.86
C ALA A 202 7.78 2.11 4.26
N ASP A 203 6.68 2.88 4.33
CA ASP A 203 6.01 3.23 5.59
C ASP A 203 4.79 2.35 5.82
N CYS A 204 4.75 1.66 6.95
CA CYS A 204 3.69 0.77 7.45
C CYS A 204 3.18 -0.30 6.45
N GLY A 205 4.08 -0.90 5.66
CA GLY A 205 3.74 -1.98 4.73
C GLY A 205 3.47 -3.31 5.43
N PHE A 206 2.53 -4.10 4.87
CA PHE A 206 2.22 -5.44 5.36
C PHE A 206 3.01 -6.53 4.59
N THR A 207 3.06 -7.77 5.14
CA THR A 207 3.84 -8.87 4.54
C THR A 207 3.17 -9.50 3.32
N SER A 208 1.84 -9.63 3.33
CA SER A 208 1.07 -10.18 2.21
C SER A 208 -0.42 -9.84 2.34
N PRO A 209 -1.17 -9.89 1.23
CA PRO A 209 -2.63 -9.69 1.26
C PRO A 209 -3.32 -10.62 2.24
N LYS A 210 -2.95 -11.89 2.25
CA LYS A 210 -3.54 -12.89 3.16
C LYS A 210 -3.26 -12.58 4.62
N ALA A 211 -2.06 -12.10 4.94
CA ALA A 211 -1.67 -11.74 6.31
C ALA A 211 -2.47 -10.54 6.82
N ILE A 212 -2.59 -9.47 6.02
CA ILE A 212 -3.36 -8.29 6.42
C ILE A 212 -4.85 -8.60 6.53
N TRP A 213 -5.42 -9.36 5.60
CA TRP A 213 -6.84 -9.74 5.69
C TRP A 213 -7.13 -10.61 6.90
N LYS A 214 -6.24 -11.56 7.21
CA LYS A 214 -6.38 -12.37 8.43
C LYS A 214 -6.35 -11.47 9.66
N HIS A 215 -5.42 -10.53 9.73
CA HIS A 215 -5.33 -9.59 10.85
C HIS A 215 -6.58 -8.73 10.97
N VAL A 216 -7.04 -8.10 9.89
CA VAL A 216 -8.24 -7.24 9.90
C VAL A 216 -9.50 -8.04 10.26
N VAL A 217 -9.70 -9.21 9.67
CA VAL A 217 -10.90 -10.04 9.92
C VAL A 217 -10.92 -10.58 11.35
N GLN A 218 -9.81 -11.14 11.84
CA GLN A 218 -9.75 -11.72 13.18
C GLN A 218 -9.51 -10.67 14.28
N GLY A 219 -8.56 -9.77 14.05
CA GLY A 219 -8.15 -8.78 15.05
C GLY A 219 -9.12 -7.61 15.16
N ASN A 220 -9.46 -6.98 14.03
CA ASN A 220 -10.25 -5.75 14.05
C ASN A 220 -11.77 -6.00 13.99
N LEU A 221 -12.22 -6.98 13.20
CA LEU A 221 -13.63 -7.30 13.05
C LEU A 221 -14.11 -8.42 14.00
N HIS A 222 -13.21 -9.09 14.70
CA HIS A 222 -13.49 -10.21 15.61
C HIS A 222 -14.26 -11.37 14.96
N ILE A 223 -14.08 -11.58 13.65
CA ILE A 223 -14.67 -12.68 12.88
C ILE A 223 -13.62 -13.80 12.75
N PRO A 224 -13.92 -15.06 13.11
CA PRO A 224 -12.98 -16.15 12.88
C PRO A 224 -12.62 -16.26 11.41
N TYR A 225 -11.33 -16.15 11.07
CA TYR A 225 -10.86 -16.15 9.66
C TYR A 225 -11.29 -17.44 8.92
N GLY A 226 -11.28 -18.59 9.60
CA GLY A 226 -11.78 -19.86 9.03
C GLY A 226 -13.23 -19.81 8.53
N PHE A 227 -14.03 -18.83 8.98
CA PHE A 227 -15.42 -18.66 8.55
C PHE A 227 -15.53 -17.96 7.18
N VAL A 228 -14.62 -17.06 6.84
CA VAL A 228 -14.67 -16.22 5.62
C VAL A 228 -13.44 -16.32 4.75
N GLY A 229 -12.28 -16.74 5.27
CA GLY A 229 -10.98 -16.70 4.63
C GLY A 229 -10.93 -17.47 3.31
N SER A 230 -11.53 -18.67 3.25
CA SER A 230 -11.56 -19.45 1.99
C SER A 230 -12.31 -18.73 0.85
N SER A 231 -13.26 -17.85 1.16
CA SER A 231 -13.97 -17.05 0.16
C SER A 231 -13.14 -15.85 -0.29
N LEU A 232 -12.42 -15.22 0.63
CA LEU A 232 -11.45 -14.17 0.34
C LEU A 232 -10.31 -14.72 -0.54
N ASP A 233 -9.71 -15.83 -0.14
CA ASP A 233 -8.64 -16.48 -0.89
C ASP A 233 -9.09 -16.83 -2.32
N LYS A 234 -10.28 -17.44 -2.49
CA LYS A 234 -10.84 -17.75 -3.82
C LYS A 234 -11.14 -16.53 -4.67
N ALA A 235 -11.63 -15.46 -4.08
CA ALA A 235 -11.89 -14.23 -4.82
C ALA A 235 -10.58 -13.60 -5.28
N TYR A 236 -9.59 -13.61 -4.43
CA TYR A 236 -8.26 -13.10 -4.73
C TYR A 236 -7.54 -13.90 -5.83
N HIS A 237 -7.60 -15.23 -5.79
CA HIS A 237 -7.08 -16.08 -6.87
C HIS A 237 -7.69 -15.76 -8.24
N ARG A 238 -8.92 -15.27 -8.31
CA ARG A 238 -9.53 -14.85 -9.58
C ARG A 238 -8.96 -13.53 -10.12
N ILE A 239 -8.43 -12.68 -9.25
CA ILE A 239 -7.89 -11.35 -9.58
C ILE A 239 -6.39 -11.44 -9.85
N ALA A 240 -5.67 -12.22 -9.05
CA ALA A 240 -4.21 -12.31 -9.03
C ALA A 240 -3.66 -13.62 -9.61
N ASP A 241 -4.55 -14.52 -10.04
CA ASP A 241 -4.23 -15.83 -10.66
C ASP A 241 -3.14 -16.63 -9.91
N ALA A 242 -2.19 -17.20 -10.62
CA ALA A 242 -1.12 -18.05 -10.06
C ALA A 242 -0.18 -17.31 -9.09
N GLU A 243 -0.20 -15.98 -9.09
CA GLU A 243 0.70 -15.16 -8.27
C GLU A 243 0.10 -14.70 -6.93
N SER A 244 -1.09 -15.18 -6.61
CA SER A 244 -1.82 -14.80 -5.39
C SER A 244 -1.08 -15.12 -4.07
N ASP A 245 -0.12 -16.04 -4.08
CA ASP A 245 0.72 -16.38 -2.93
C ASP A 245 2.01 -15.55 -2.83
N TYR A 246 2.26 -14.63 -3.77
CA TYR A 246 3.41 -13.73 -3.72
C TYR A 246 3.33 -12.81 -2.49
N SER A 247 4.48 -12.56 -1.86
CA SER A 247 4.55 -11.78 -0.62
C SER A 247 5.77 -10.86 -0.62
N CYS A 248 5.75 -9.83 0.23
CA CYS A 248 6.94 -9.02 0.47
C CYS A 248 8.13 -9.87 0.93
N GLU A 249 7.88 -10.86 1.80
CA GLU A 249 8.94 -11.74 2.29
C GLU A 249 9.60 -12.54 1.16
N SER A 250 8.82 -12.99 0.14
CA SER A 250 9.40 -13.66 -1.03
C SER A 250 10.17 -12.68 -1.92
N ALA A 251 9.61 -11.50 -2.19
CA ALA A 251 10.25 -10.46 -3.00
C ALA A 251 11.58 -9.97 -2.40
N LEU A 252 11.60 -9.77 -1.09
CA LEU A 252 12.72 -9.18 -0.37
C LEU A 252 13.95 -10.10 -0.27
N LYS A 253 13.79 -11.40 -0.48
CA LYS A 253 14.93 -12.34 -0.59
C LYS A 253 15.80 -12.06 -1.80
N ASP A 254 15.18 -11.58 -2.89
CA ASP A 254 15.85 -11.27 -4.15
C ASP A 254 16.10 -9.77 -4.33
N CYS A 255 15.71 -8.95 -3.34
CA CYS A 255 15.88 -7.51 -3.38
C CYS A 255 17.36 -7.13 -3.36
N ARG A 256 17.74 -6.21 -4.26
CA ARG A 256 19.12 -5.71 -4.39
C ARG A 256 19.25 -4.22 -4.07
N VAL A 257 18.15 -3.46 -4.05
CA VAL A 257 18.18 -2.03 -3.73
C VAL A 257 18.03 -1.79 -2.23
N PRO A 258 18.70 -0.79 -1.65
CA PRO A 258 18.55 -0.45 -0.23
C PRO A 258 17.12 -0.09 0.15
N ILE A 259 16.71 -0.42 1.38
CA ILE A 259 15.37 -0.14 1.88
C ILE A 259 15.40 0.59 3.22
N LEU A 260 14.67 1.69 3.32
CA LEU A 260 14.29 2.34 4.56
C LEU A 260 12.86 1.89 4.95
N PHE A 261 12.77 1.06 5.96
CA PHE A 261 11.49 0.69 6.58
C PHE A 261 11.12 1.71 7.64
N ILE A 262 9.86 2.15 7.64
CA ILE A 262 9.30 3.09 8.62
C ILE A 262 8.03 2.48 9.18
N HIS A 263 7.78 2.62 10.50
CA HIS A 263 6.51 2.16 11.10
C HIS A 263 6.26 2.79 12.47
N GLY A 264 4.99 3.08 12.75
CA GLY A 264 4.54 3.52 14.06
C GLY A 264 4.27 2.37 15.02
N THR A 265 4.58 2.54 16.33
CA THR A 265 4.37 1.47 17.32
C THR A 265 2.91 1.21 17.66
N ASP A 266 2.03 2.21 17.47
CA ASP A 266 0.61 2.15 17.85
C ASP A 266 -0.30 1.83 16.66
N ASP A 267 0.30 1.39 15.54
CA ASP A 267 -0.45 0.94 14.37
C ASP A 267 -1.23 -0.35 14.67
N ARG A 268 -2.55 -0.22 14.75
CA ARG A 268 -3.49 -1.34 14.98
C ARG A 268 -4.10 -1.88 13.70
N PHE A 269 -3.87 -1.21 12.57
CA PHE A 269 -4.39 -1.66 11.27
C PHE A 269 -3.40 -2.58 10.56
N VAL A 270 -2.13 -2.16 10.50
CA VAL A 270 -1.01 -3.03 10.09
C VAL A 270 -0.08 -3.17 11.29
N PRO A 271 -0.02 -4.34 11.95
CA PRO A 271 0.88 -4.53 13.09
C PRO A 271 2.34 -4.32 12.70
N ILE A 272 3.10 -3.64 13.56
CA ILE A 272 4.53 -3.35 13.33
C ILE A 272 5.36 -4.63 13.14
N GLU A 273 4.91 -5.76 13.68
CA GLU A 273 5.51 -7.07 13.50
C GLU A 273 5.64 -7.44 12.01
N MET A 274 4.68 -7.02 11.17
CA MET A 274 4.76 -7.25 9.72
C MET A 274 5.95 -6.51 9.09
N THR A 275 6.28 -5.31 9.56
CA THR A 275 7.50 -4.61 9.14
C THR A 275 8.76 -5.29 9.66
N TYR A 276 8.76 -5.83 10.87
CA TYR A 276 9.90 -6.61 11.38
C TYR A 276 10.12 -7.88 10.57
N ASP A 277 9.06 -8.57 10.15
CA ASP A 277 9.16 -9.76 9.29
C ASP A 277 9.70 -9.38 7.90
N ASN A 278 9.21 -8.31 7.29
CA ASN A 278 9.73 -7.76 6.04
C ASN A 278 11.21 -7.36 6.18
N TYR A 279 11.56 -6.64 7.24
CA TYR A 279 12.95 -6.24 7.52
C TYR A 279 13.86 -7.46 7.64
N LYS A 280 13.44 -8.49 8.38
CA LYS A 280 14.19 -9.73 8.55
C LYS A 280 14.40 -10.48 7.22
N ALA A 281 13.37 -10.54 6.37
CA ALA A 281 13.43 -11.22 5.08
C ALA A 281 14.30 -10.50 4.03
N CYS A 282 14.49 -9.19 4.18
CA CYS A 282 15.20 -8.36 3.21
C CYS A 282 16.69 -8.72 3.14
N ALA A 283 17.17 -9.07 1.93
CA ALA A 283 18.56 -9.42 1.67
C ALA A 283 19.47 -8.21 1.41
N SER A 284 18.89 -7.08 0.97
CA SER A 284 19.64 -5.87 0.64
C SER A 284 20.03 -5.03 1.87
N PRO A 285 20.91 -4.02 1.74
CA PRO A 285 21.15 -3.03 2.78
C PRO A 285 19.83 -2.41 3.25
N LYS A 286 19.65 -2.30 4.55
CA LYS A 286 18.37 -1.90 5.12
C LYS A 286 18.53 -1.06 6.37
N ARG A 287 17.56 -0.14 6.56
CA ARG A 287 17.42 0.66 7.78
C ARG A 287 15.99 0.54 8.29
N LEU A 288 15.85 0.76 9.59
CA LEU A 288 14.54 0.76 10.26
C LEU A 288 14.41 2.03 11.07
N PHE A 289 13.32 2.76 10.83
CA PHE A 289 12.92 3.91 11.63
C PHE A 289 11.57 3.61 12.29
N VAL A 290 11.58 3.38 13.59
CA VAL A 290 10.38 3.14 14.39
C VAL A 290 9.94 4.43 15.05
N VAL A 291 8.65 4.77 14.90
CA VAL A 291 8.08 6.01 15.46
C VAL A 291 7.19 5.65 16.66
N PRO A 292 7.65 5.91 17.90
CA PRO A 292 6.86 5.61 19.09
C PRO A 292 5.54 6.41 19.11
N GLY A 293 4.42 5.72 19.39
CA GLY A 293 3.11 6.34 19.51
C GLY A 293 2.40 6.65 18.19
N ALA A 294 3.06 6.51 17.03
CA ALA A 294 2.43 6.75 15.75
C ALA A 294 1.43 5.64 15.40
N GLU A 295 0.23 6.02 14.99
CA GLU A 295 -0.80 5.16 14.44
C GLU A 295 -0.55 4.89 12.94
N HIS A 296 -1.44 4.15 12.27
CA HIS A 296 -1.34 3.77 10.87
C HIS A 296 -1.20 4.97 9.91
N GLY A 297 -0.10 5.01 9.14
CA GLY A 297 0.19 6.09 8.20
C GLY A 297 0.49 7.45 8.85
N MET A 298 0.74 7.49 10.16
CA MET A 298 0.93 8.73 10.92
C MET A 298 2.38 9.00 11.30
N SER A 299 3.35 8.22 10.79
CA SER A 299 4.76 8.33 11.15
C SER A 299 5.32 9.75 10.94
N TYR A 300 4.98 10.38 9.81
CA TYR A 300 5.42 11.74 9.51
C TYR A 300 4.79 12.81 10.43
N PHE A 301 3.52 12.64 10.82
CA PHE A 301 2.83 13.58 11.70
C PHE A 301 3.33 13.50 13.14
N GLU A 302 3.68 12.29 13.61
CA GLU A 302 4.08 12.07 15.00
C GLU A 302 5.53 12.48 15.25
N ASP A 303 6.46 12.16 14.33
CA ASP A 303 7.87 12.55 14.42
C ASP A 303 8.41 13.06 13.08
N LYS A 304 8.00 14.27 12.73
CA LYS A 304 8.40 14.94 11.49
C LYS A 304 9.93 15.07 11.37
N GLU A 305 10.60 15.53 12.45
CA GLU A 305 12.05 15.78 12.44
C GLU A 305 12.83 14.47 12.28
N GLY A 306 12.45 13.44 13.02
CA GLY A 306 13.07 12.11 12.92
C GLY A 306 12.85 11.50 11.55
N TYR A 307 11.64 11.60 11.00
CA TYR A 307 11.30 11.11 9.67
C TYR A 307 12.16 11.79 8.59
N GLU A 308 12.17 13.14 8.57
CA GLU A 308 12.96 13.92 7.61
C GLU A 308 14.46 13.62 7.73
N LYS A 309 14.97 13.47 8.96
CA LYS A 309 16.37 13.10 9.21
C LYS A 309 16.69 11.70 8.68
N ALA A 310 15.82 10.72 8.94
CA ALA A 310 16.02 9.34 8.47
C ALA A 310 16.04 9.27 6.94
N VAL A 311 15.11 9.96 6.28
CA VAL A 311 15.04 10.02 4.81
C VAL A 311 16.23 10.78 4.21
N LYS A 312 16.63 11.93 4.76
CA LYS A 312 17.83 12.67 4.29
C LYS A 312 19.11 11.84 4.42
N GLN A 313 19.25 11.12 5.53
CA GLN A 313 20.40 10.25 5.72
C GLN A 313 20.40 9.09 4.72
N PHE A 314 19.22 8.54 4.40
CA PHE A 314 19.07 7.49 3.40
C PHE A 314 19.46 7.99 2.00
N TRP A 315 19.03 9.19 1.61
CA TRP A 315 19.44 9.81 0.35
C TRP A 315 20.95 10.08 0.31
N ALA A 316 21.53 10.62 1.39
CA ALA A 316 22.97 10.89 1.45
C ALA A 316 23.82 9.64 1.25
N ASP A 317 23.35 8.47 1.69
CA ASP A 317 24.08 7.21 1.52
C ASP A 317 23.99 6.67 0.08
N TYR A 318 22.89 6.96 -0.64
CA TYR A 318 22.59 6.25 -1.90
C TYR A 318 22.42 7.12 -3.13
N ASP A 319 22.31 8.44 -3.04
CA ASP A 319 22.21 9.33 -4.22
C ASP A 319 23.39 9.16 -5.18
N ALA A 320 24.60 9.09 -4.65
CA ALA A 320 25.83 8.99 -5.42
C ALA A 320 26.34 7.54 -5.60
N ALA A 321 25.66 6.56 -5.01
CA ALA A 321 26.08 5.17 -5.11
C ALA A 321 26.01 4.68 -6.56
N ALA A 322 27.02 3.92 -7.02
CA ALA A 322 26.93 3.23 -8.30
C ALA A 322 25.74 2.26 -8.29
N PRO A 323 25.10 1.98 -9.46
CA PRO A 323 24.11 0.93 -9.54
C PRO A 323 24.69 -0.37 -8.96
N MET A 324 23.92 -1.05 -8.13
CA MET A 324 24.34 -2.39 -7.68
C MET A 324 24.33 -3.31 -8.89
N GLU A 325 25.52 -3.81 -9.28
CA GLU A 325 25.65 -4.69 -10.44
C GLU A 325 24.77 -5.93 -10.26
N SER A 326 24.01 -6.24 -11.29
CA SER A 326 23.36 -7.56 -11.39
C SER A 326 24.49 -8.57 -11.63
N GLU A 327 24.80 -9.41 -10.65
CA GLU A 327 25.58 -10.61 -10.94
C GLU A 327 24.81 -11.41 -12.00
N SER A 328 25.41 -11.47 -13.20
CA SER A 328 24.91 -12.15 -14.40
C SER A 328 24.86 -13.67 -14.21
#